data_84b53b727fa31f221e2773898b33de4d
#
_entry.id   84b53b727fa31f221e2773898b33de4d
#
_cell.length_a   1.000
_cell.length_b   1.000
_cell.length_c   1.000
_cell.angle_alpha   90.00
_cell.angle_beta   90.00
_cell.angle_gamma   90.00
#
_symmetry.space_group_name_H-M   'P 1'
#
loop_
_entity.id
_entity.type
_entity.pdbx_description
1 polymer ?
#
loop_
_entity_poly.entity_id
_entity_poly.type
_entity_poly.pdbx_seq_one_letter_code
_entity_poly.pdbx_strand_id
1 'polypeptide(L)'
;MASLTEPNLSGRGKREDLMDMIALVDAKDTPFTSMAKKGSKPGNMYFRWQSDSLPTPQVGGTPDGLDVNLTTGVSNYVVGYRSELANYAQIYRRAVRVSKLTQDIADVAGVRDELADNVAKAITGIKRDMEVTMTSNQVSQLDTGDQTTAYRTAGAQTWISNAGTGTPTPGDIPSIFRTPTTSIVGTGTALGTSLTDAVVQGLLKSIFDQTGHYTSFDCIVGTDLKRAFTGLLGTTSLTTTSTVGVTGAGATKVQTFQRDAAADTYIQSLDVFQGDFGTVRLHPTTFIGTVGGSPFVWTPTPYKGLVLDMNLLEVRYGGNVAQVTPLTDNGGGPGRLVEAVAGLVVGNPLGLGKFDYNAA
;
A
#
# COMPACT_ATOMS: atom_id res chain seq x y z
N MET A 1 -65.41 24.94 -21.24
CA MET A 1 -64.53 23.94 -21.84
C MET A 1 -63.54 23.54 -20.79
N ALA A 2 -63.50 22.29 -20.38
CA ALA A 2 -62.45 21.81 -19.47
C ALA A 2 -61.14 21.72 -20.25
N SER A 3 -60.13 22.44 -19.84
CA SER A 3 -58.77 22.35 -20.44
C SER A 3 -58.13 21.04 -20.02
N LEU A 4 -57.55 20.31 -20.96
CA LEU A 4 -56.74 19.11 -20.69
C LEU A 4 -55.42 19.57 -20.07
N THR A 5 -55.26 19.43 -18.76
CA THR A 5 -54.06 19.79 -18.04
C THR A 5 -53.22 18.53 -17.77
N GLU A 6 -51.89 18.68 -17.61
CA GLU A 6 -50.97 17.60 -17.34
C GLU A 6 -51.37 16.69 -16.15
N PRO A 7 -51.86 17.24 -15.01
CA PRO A 7 -52.36 16.42 -13.90
C PRO A 7 -53.63 15.59 -14.23
N ASN A 8 -54.44 16.05 -15.21
CA ASN A 8 -55.64 15.37 -15.64
C ASN A 8 -55.41 14.27 -16.69
N LEU A 9 -54.18 14.19 -17.24
CA LEU A 9 -53.80 13.08 -18.08
C LEU A 9 -53.60 11.86 -17.17
N SER A 10 -54.54 10.94 -17.19
CA SER A 10 -54.37 9.66 -16.49
C SER A 10 -53.03 9.04 -16.89
N GLY A 11 -52.18 8.60 -15.92
CA GLY A 11 -50.81 8.16 -16.14
C GLY A 11 -50.58 6.97 -17.09
N ARG A 12 -51.60 6.59 -17.86
CA ARG A 12 -51.53 5.58 -18.92
C ARG A 12 -50.88 6.19 -20.16
N GLY A 13 -49.71 5.65 -20.52
CA GLY A 13 -48.95 6.07 -21.71
C GLY A 13 -47.92 7.19 -21.48
N LYS A 14 -47.76 7.72 -20.27
CA LYS A 14 -46.62 8.56 -19.92
C LYS A 14 -45.38 7.68 -19.84
N ARG A 15 -44.31 8.02 -20.60
CA ARG A 15 -43.00 7.43 -20.42
C ARG A 15 -42.35 8.07 -19.21
N GLU A 16 -41.75 7.27 -18.36
CA GLU A 16 -40.85 7.75 -17.32
C GLU A 16 -39.63 8.42 -17.98
N ASP A 17 -39.32 9.60 -17.53
CA ASP A 17 -38.12 10.32 -17.96
C ASP A 17 -36.95 9.83 -17.09
N LEU A 18 -36.21 8.85 -17.59
CA LEU A 18 -34.97 8.33 -16.97
C LEU A 18 -33.79 9.03 -17.58
N MET A 19 -32.97 9.61 -16.70
CA MET A 19 -31.72 10.26 -17.09
C MET A 19 -30.75 9.20 -17.61
N ASP A 20 -30.23 9.38 -18.83
CA ASP A 20 -29.26 8.48 -19.46
C ASP A 20 -27.83 8.65 -18.89
N MET A 21 -27.73 8.69 -17.54
CA MET A 21 -26.48 8.91 -16.83
C MET A 21 -26.39 8.05 -15.58
N ILE A 22 -25.27 7.30 -15.45
CA ILE A 22 -24.95 6.53 -14.26
C ILE A 22 -23.77 7.20 -13.53
N ALA A 23 -23.99 7.60 -12.28
CA ALA A 23 -22.94 8.13 -11.43
C ALA A 23 -22.32 6.99 -10.60
N LEU A 24 -21.00 6.79 -10.73
CA LEU A 24 -20.23 5.84 -9.94
C LEU A 24 -19.33 6.60 -8.96
N VAL A 25 -19.51 6.39 -7.66
CA VAL A 25 -18.80 7.07 -6.56
C VAL A 25 -17.91 6.10 -5.79
N ASP A 26 -17.28 5.18 -6.46
CA ASP A 26 -16.35 4.24 -5.83
C ASP A 26 -14.89 4.68 -5.95
N ALA A 27 -14.07 4.36 -4.94
CA ALA A 27 -12.63 4.55 -5.02
C ALA A 27 -12.03 3.67 -6.12
N LYS A 28 -11.31 4.29 -7.06
CA LYS A 28 -10.68 3.62 -8.21
C LYS A 28 -9.15 3.70 -8.17
N ASP A 29 -8.61 4.66 -7.42
CA ASP A 29 -7.18 4.93 -7.39
C ASP A 29 -6.43 3.85 -6.60
N THR A 30 -5.45 3.25 -7.24
CA THR A 30 -4.59 2.21 -6.68
C THR A 30 -3.14 2.69 -6.67
N PRO A 31 -2.75 3.55 -5.69
CA PRO A 31 -1.46 4.22 -5.71
C PRO A 31 -0.28 3.24 -5.59
N PHE A 32 -0.35 2.22 -4.75
CA PHE A 32 0.74 1.27 -4.56
C PHE A 32 1.06 0.52 -5.85
N THR A 33 0.07 -0.12 -6.47
CA THR A 33 0.27 -0.92 -7.68
C THR A 33 0.62 -0.08 -8.91
N SER A 34 0.22 1.20 -8.93
CA SER A 34 0.56 2.11 -10.04
C SER A 34 1.97 2.67 -9.93
N MET A 35 2.52 2.86 -8.72
CA MET A 35 3.88 3.36 -8.48
C MET A 35 4.94 2.26 -8.46
N ALA A 36 4.58 1.05 -8.02
CA ALA A 36 5.51 -0.07 -7.99
C ALA A 36 6.04 -0.43 -9.37
N LYS A 37 7.33 -0.76 -9.45
CA LYS A 37 7.94 -1.18 -10.72
C LYS A 37 7.27 -2.43 -11.25
N LYS A 38 7.02 -2.45 -12.55
CA LYS A 38 6.56 -3.66 -13.24
C LYS A 38 7.76 -4.55 -13.52
N GLY A 39 7.80 -5.71 -12.88
CA GLY A 39 8.85 -6.68 -13.05
C GLY A 39 8.65 -7.63 -14.23
N SER A 40 9.66 -8.44 -14.49
CA SER A 40 9.60 -9.49 -15.50
C SER A 40 8.59 -10.57 -15.09
N LYS A 41 8.01 -11.24 -16.08
CA LYS A 41 7.12 -12.38 -15.85
C LYS A 41 7.85 -13.46 -15.03
N PRO A 42 7.27 -13.94 -13.91
CA PRO A 42 7.86 -15.03 -13.14
C PRO A 42 7.85 -16.33 -13.95
N GLY A 43 8.92 -17.10 -13.85
CA GLY A 43 9.01 -18.41 -14.51
C GLY A 43 8.22 -19.51 -13.79
N ASN A 44 7.85 -19.29 -12.52
CA ASN A 44 7.09 -20.22 -11.68
C ASN A 44 6.21 -19.42 -10.69
N MET A 45 5.20 -20.07 -10.13
CA MET A 45 4.35 -19.51 -9.06
C MET A 45 5.15 -19.19 -7.79
N TYR A 46 6.18 -19.95 -7.50
CA TYR A 46 7.18 -19.67 -6.50
C TYR A 46 8.39 -19.00 -7.15
N PHE A 47 8.69 -17.78 -6.79
CA PHE A 47 9.81 -17.01 -7.33
C PHE A 47 10.70 -16.49 -6.21
N ARG A 48 12.00 -16.46 -6.50
CA ARG A 48 13.06 -16.14 -5.55
C ARG A 48 13.96 -15.03 -6.07
N TRP A 49 14.57 -14.30 -5.16
CA TRP A 49 15.60 -13.31 -5.44
C TRP A 49 16.62 -13.30 -4.33
N GLN A 50 17.77 -12.72 -4.59
CA GLN A 50 18.86 -12.65 -3.63
C GLN A 50 18.98 -11.22 -3.10
N SER A 51 19.21 -11.10 -1.78
CA SER A 51 19.62 -9.88 -1.12
C SER A 51 21.00 -10.08 -0.53
N ASP A 52 21.84 -9.05 -0.63
CA ASP A 52 23.23 -9.08 -0.22
C ASP A 52 23.51 -7.91 0.74
N SER A 53 24.50 -8.06 1.61
CA SER A 53 24.98 -7.01 2.50
C SER A 53 26.49 -6.91 2.45
N LEU A 54 26.99 -5.69 2.57
CA LEU A 54 28.41 -5.46 2.69
C LEU A 54 28.92 -5.90 4.08
N PRO A 55 30.17 -6.36 4.16
CA PRO A 55 30.78 -6.64 5.45
C PRO A 55 30.93 -5.37 6.29
N THR A 56 30.93 -5.55 7.61
CA THR A 56 31.13 -4.44 8.55
C THR A 56 32.46 -3.75 8.31
N PRO A 57 32.55 -2.41 8.29
CA PRO A 57 33.80 -1.70 8.17
C PRO A 57 34.79 -2.10 9.27
N GLN A 58 36.04 -2.34 8.90
CA GLN A 58 37.10 -2.62 9.84
C GLN A 58 37.93 -1.36 10.11
N VAL A 59 38.23 -1.13 11.37
CA VAL A 59 39.09 -0.04 11.83
C VAL A 59 40.35 -0.60 12.55
N GLY A 60 41.42 0.16 12.56
CA GLY A 60 42.64 -0.18 13.29
C GLY A 60 43.82 -0.61 12.42
N GLY A 61 43.61 -0.78 11.12
CA GLY A 61 44.68 -1.17 10.19
C GLY A 61 45.24 -2.57 10.47
N THR A 62 46.21 -3.01 9.64
CA THR A 62 46.90 -4.27 9.78
C THR A 62 48.41 -3.95 9.92
N PRO A 63 49.10 -4.53 10.91
CA PRO A 63 50.56 -4.36 11.04
C PRO A 63 51.28 -4.85 9.78
N ASP A 64 52.38 -4.16 9.43
CA ASP A 64 53.23 -4.55 8.32
C ASP A 64 53.87 -5.93 8.58
N GLY A 65 53.87 -6.80 7.56
CA GLY A 65 54.39 -8.15 7.66
C GLY A 65 53.52 -9.16 8.40
N LEU A 66 52.28 -8.81 8.78
CA LEU A 66 51.36 -9.75 9.42
C LEU A 66 50.70 -10.64 8.37
N ASP A 67 50.90 -11.96 8.51
CA ASP A 67 50.23 -12.93 7.67
C ASP A 67 48.72 -13.00 8.00
N VAL A 68 47.93 -13.26 6.97
CA VAL A 68 46.48 -13.48 7.13
C VAL A 68 46.23 -14.75 7.95
N ASN A 69 45.69 -14.61 9.15
CA ASN A 69 45.45 -15.73 10.06
C ASN A 69 43.97 -15.91 10.33
N LEU A 70 43.47 -17.13 10.06
CA LEU A 70 42.09 -17.52 10.31
C LEU A 70 41.81 -17.94 11.77
N THR A 71 42.88 -18.14 12.59
CA THR A 71 42.73 -18.83 13.88
C THR A 71 42.71 -17.90 15.09
N THR A 72 43.23 -16.70 15.00
CA THR A 72 43.38 -15.75 16.12
C THR A 72 42.49 -14.52 15.93
N GLY A 73 41.21 -14.59 16.20
CA GLY A 73 40.29 -13.46 16.51
C GLY A 73 40.30 -12.19 15.61
N VAL A 74 41.37 -12.00 14.84
CA VAL A 74 41.52 -10.93 13.83
C VAL A 74 41.55 -11.57 12.46
N SER A 75 40.39 -11.99 11.99
CA SER A 75 40.25 -12.51 10.62
C SER A 75 40.21 -11.35 9.65
N ASN A 76 41.20 -11.24 8.76
CA ASN A 76 41.16 -10.31 7.63
C ASN A 76 40.23 -10.80 6.51
N TYR A 77 39.63 -11.99 6.66
CA TYR A 77 38.66 -12.53 5.74
C TYR A 77 37.26 -12.10 6.20
N VAL A 78 36.72 -11.07 5.59
CA VAL A 78 35.40 -10.55 5.87
C VAL A 78 34.56 -10.71 4.62
N VAL A 79 33.50 -11.50 4.73
CA VAL A 79 32.56 -11.76 3.63
C VAL A 79 31.20 -11.15 3.99
N GLY A 80 30.59 -10.46 3.03
CA GLY A 80 29.23 -9.99 3.16
C GLY A 80 28.24 -11.16 3.29
N TYR A 81 27.09 -10.89 3.85
CA TYR A 81 26.05 -11.90 4.01
C TYR A 81 25.07 -11.83 2.84
N ARG A 82 24.91 -12.93 2.11
CA ARG A 82 23.95 -13.09 1.04
C ARG A 82 22.89 -14.10 1.43
N SER A 83 21.63 -13.77 1.18
CA SER A 83 20.52 -14.67 1.43
C SER A 83 19.47 -14.59 0.35
N GLU A 84 18.66 -15.63 0.27
CA GLU A 84 17.57 -15.77 -0.64
C GLU A 84 16.25 -15.37 0.03
N LEU A 85 15.50 -14.51 -0.66
CA LEU A 85 14.13 -14.14 -0.31
C LEU A 85 13.19 -14.73 -1.35
N ALA A 86 11.97 -15.07 -0.95
CA ALA A 86 11.02 -15.74 -1.82
C ALA A 86 9.57 -15.33 -1.56
N ASN A 87 8.74 -15.41 -2.58
CA ASN A 87 7.31 -15.17 -2.47
C ASN A 87 6.54 -16.04 -3.48
N TYR A 88 5.23 -16.13 -3.32
CA TYR A 88 4.33 -16.77 -4.26
C TYR A 88 3.56 -15.75 -5.08
N ALA A 89 3.24 -16.12 -6.33
CA ALA A 89 2.26 -15.38 -7.12
C ALA A 89 0.84 -15.80 -6.73
N GLN A 90 -0.08 -14.86 -6.73
CA GLN A 90 -1.48 -15.06 -6.41
C GLN A 90 -2.35 -14.89 -7.65
N ILE A 91 -3.38 -15.71 -7.75
CA ILE A 91 -4.38 -15.64 -8.82
C ILE A 91 -5.55 -14.80 -8.35
N TYR A 92 -5.90 -13.78 -9.11
CA TYR A 92 -7.08 -12.94 -8.90
C TYR A 92 -8.10 -13.23 -9.99
N ARG A 93 -9.32 -13.52 -9.60
CA ARG A 93 -10.42 -13.88 -10.53
C ARG A 93 -11.69 -13.15 -10.20
N ARG A 94 -12.34 -12.64 -11.25
CA ARG A 94 -13.72 -12.16 -11.20
C ARG A 94 -14.48 -12.67 -12.41
N ALA A 95 -15.58 -13.34 -12.18
CA ALA A 95 -16.45 -13.82 -13.25
C ALA A 95 -17.67 -12.89 -13.35
N VAL A 96 -18.05 -12.57 -14.57
CA VAL A 96 -19.22 -11.76 -14.90
C VAL A 96 -20.11 -12.55 -15.84
N ARG A 97 -21.39 -12.54 -15.59
CA ARG A 97 -22.39 -13.15 -16.46
C ARG A 97 -23.63 -12.25 -16.55
N VAL A 98 -24.12 -12.05 -17.75
CA VAL A 98 -25.35 -11.31 -18.00
C VAL A 98 -26.36 -12.25 -18.65
N SER A 99 -27.62 -12.20 -18.24
CA SER A 99 -28.64 -13.05 -18.83
C SER A 99 -28.86 -12.65 -20.29
N LYS A 100 -29.22 -13.63 -21.13
CA LYS A 100 -29.51 -13.38 -22.54
C LYS A 100 -30.68 -12.43 -22.71
N LEU A 101 -31.67 -12.54 -21.85
CA LEU A 101 -32.86 -11.67 -21.89
C LEU A 101 -32.48 -10.20 -21.61
N THR A 102 -31.58 -9.97 -20.63
CA THR A 102 -31.11 -8.62 -20.32
C THR A 102 -30.27 -8.07 -21.46
N GLN A 103 -29.43 -8.90 -22.10
CA GLN A 103 -28.57 -8.48 -23.19
C GLN A 103 -29.33 -8.15 -24.47
N ASP A 104 -30.43 -8.88 -24.76
CA ASP A 104 -31.15 -8.79 -26.03
C ASP A 104 -32.36 -7.83 -25.97
N ILE A 105 -32.99 -7.67 -24.80
CA ILE A 105 -34.30 -7.00 -24.69
C ILE A 105 -34.29 -5.83 -23.70
N ALA A 106 -33.51 -5.92 -22.62
CA ALA A 106 -33.52 -4.87 -21.61
C ALA A 106 -32.67 -3.68 -22.08
N ASP A 107 -33.35 -2.57 -22.36
CA ASP A 107 -32.71 -1.28 -22.61
C ASP A 107 -32.52 -0.57 -21.26
N VAL A 108 -31.28 -0.55 -20.80
CA VAL A 108 -30.91 0.08 -19.53
C VAL A 108 -30.34 1.47 -19.81
N ALA A 109 -30.97 2.49 -19.24
CA ALA A 109 -30.54 3.87 -19.39
C ALA A 109 -29.05 4.04 -18.95
N GLY A 110 -28.24 4.67 -19.78
CA GLY A 110 -26.82 4.90 -19.52
C GLY A 110 -25.87 3.73 -19.82
N VAL A 111 -26.36 2.57 -20.23
CA VAL A 111 -25.54 1.41 -20.57
C VAL A 111 -25.90 0.84 -21.93
N ARG A 112 -24.96 0.89 -22.86
CA ARG A 112 -25.13 0.35 -24.21
C ARG A 112 -25.00 -1.17 -24.28
N ASP A 113 -24.10 -1.72 -23.47
CA ASP A 113 -23.78 -3.15 -23.40
C ASP A 113 -23.46 -3.50 -21.95
N GLU A 114 -24.39 -4.16 -21.31
CA GLU A 114 -24.28 -4.59 -19.91
C GLU A 114 -23.08 -5.53 -19.66
N LEU A 115 -22.77 -6.40 -20.62
CA LEU A 115 -21.64 -7.30 -20.49
C LEU A 115 -20.31 -6.55 -20.53
N ALA A 116 -20.16 -5.61 -21.46
CA ALA A 116 -18.96 -4.80 -21.59
C ALA A 116 -18.72 -3.90 -20.37
N ASP A 117 -19.76 -3.24 -19.86
CA ASP A 117 -19.70 -2.41 -18.67
C ASP A 117 -19.30 -3.21 -17.43
N ASN A 118 -19.94 -4.37 -17.23
CA ASN A 118 -19.60 -5.24 -16.10
C ASN A 118 -18.19 -5.83 -16.19
N VAL A 119 -17.66 -6.12 -17.40
CA VAL A 119 -16.27 -6.52 -17.60
C VAL A 119 -15.32 -5.39 -17.24
N ALA A 120 -15.61 -4.14 -17.62
CA ALA A 120 -14.80 -2.98 -17.24
C ALA A 120 -14.77 -2.78 -15.72
N LYS A 121 -15.90 -2.93 -15.06
CA LYS A 121 -16.02 -2.92 -13.59
C LYS A 121 -15.22 -4.06 -12.95
N ALA A 122 -15.25 -5.27 -13.51
CA ALA A 122 -14.49 -6.42 -13.03
C ALA A 122 -12.97 -6.21 -13.15
N ILE A 123 -12.48 -5.59 -14.24
CA ILE A 123 -11.06 -5.22 -14.39
C ILE A 123 -10.64 -4.21 -13.31
N THR A 124 -11.46 -3.19 -13.09
CA THR A 124 -11.22 -2.21 -12.01
C THR A 124 -11.24 -2.91 -10.63
N GLY A 125 -12.16 -3.84 -10.43
CA GLY A 125 -12.25 -4.65 -9.21
C GLY A 125 -10.98 -5.48 -8.95
N ILE A 126 -10.41 -6.12 -9.98
CA ILE A 126 -9.15 -6.88 -9.84
C ILE A 126 -7.98 -5.97 -9.46
N LYS A 127 -7.90 -4.75 -10.02
CA LYS A 127 -6.87 -3.79 -9.61
C LYS A 127 -6.99 -3.41 -8.13
N ARG A 128 -8.22 -3.21 -7.66
CA ARG A 128 -8.50 -2.98 -6.23
C ARG A 128 -8.11 -4.18 -5.36
N ASP A 129 -8.41 -5.40 -5.81
CA ASP A 129 -8.06 -6.64 -5.10
C ASP A 129 -6.53 -6.79 -4.99
N MET A 130 -5.78 -6.46 -6.05
CA MET A 130 -4.32 -6.45 -6.02
C MET A 130 -3.78 -5.40 -5.05
N GLU A 131 -4.32 -4.18 -5.09
CA GLU A 131 -3.92 -3.09 -4.18
C GLU A 131 -4.11 -3.49 -2.71
N VAL A 132 -5.30 -3.98 -2.36
CA VAL A 132 -5.64 -4.47 -1.02
C VAL A 132 -4.69 -5.58 -0.57
N THR A 133 -4.42 -6.54 -1.43
CA THR A 133 -3.53 -7.67 -1.10
C THR A 133 -2.11 -7.21 -0.87
N MET A 134 -1.58 -6.36 -1.77
CA MET A 134 -0.18 -5.93 -1.72
C MET A 134 0.11 -4.93 -0.59
N THR A 135 -0.88 -4.15 -0.15
CA THR A 135 -0.74 -3.23 0.99
C THR A 135 -1.07 -3.88 2.33
N SER A 136 -1.60 -5.09 2.36
CA SER A 136 -2.04 -5.78 3.58
C SER A 136 -0.90 -6.49 4.33
N ASN A 137 -1.28 -7.08 5.47
CA ASN A 137 -0.45 -8.01 6.26
C ASN A 137 -0.61 -9.47 5.84
N GLN A 138 -1.12 -9.74 4.64
CA GLN A 138 -1.28 -11.11 4.15
C GLN A 138 0.06 -11.84 4.13
N VAL A 139 0.07 -13.04 4.69
CA VAL A 139 1.23 -13.95 4.67
C VAL A 139 1.20 -14.78 3.39
N SER A 140 2.37 -15.09 2.84
CA SER A 140 2.47 -15.96 1.67
C SER A 140 2.03 -17.39 2.01
N GLN A 141 1.42 -18.06 1.05
CA GLN A 141 0.92 -19.42 1.22
C GLN A 141 1.10 -20.24 -0.05
N LEU A 142 1.49 -21.51 0.14
CA LEU A 142 1.51 -22.53 -0.91
C LEU A 142 0.09 -23.09 -1.12
N ASP A 143 -0.28 -23.33 -2.36
CA ASP A 143 -1.46 -24.11 -2.71
C ASP A 143 -1.21 -25.59 -2.43
N THR A 144 -2.10 -26.22 -1.68
CA THR A 144 -2.00 -27.63 -1.31
C THR A 144 -2.67 -28.57 -2.32
N GLY A 145 -3.30 -28.01 -3.37
CA GLY A 145 -3.99 -28.79 -4.41
C GLY A 145 -5.35 -29.36 -3.98
N ASP A 146 -5.83 -28.96 -2.81
CA ASP A 146 -7.10 -29.42 -2.23
C ASP A 146 -8.32 -28.59 -2.67
N GLN A 147 -8.13 -27.61 -3.57
CA GLN A 147 -9.11 -26.62 -4.05
C GLN A 147 -9.66 -25.69 -2.95
N THR A 148 -9.16 -25.80 -1.72
CA THR A 148 -9.54 -24.93 -0.60
C THR A 148 -8.44 -23.95 -0.22
N THR A 149 -7.18 -24.39 -0.39
CA THR A 149 -5.98 -23.61 -0.05
C THR A 149 -5.37 -23.03 -1.32
N ALA A 150 -5.42 -21.72 -1.51
CA ALA A 150 -4.91 -21.06 -2.69
C ALA A 150 -3.49 -20.51 -2.48
N TYR A 151 -2.73 -20.35 -3.57
CA TYR A 151 -1.51 -19.52 -3.57
C TYR A 151 -1.82 -18.10 -3.11
N ARG A 152 -1.01 -17.58 -2.19
CA ARG A 152 -1.10 -16.20 -1.71
C ARG A 152 0.24 -15.52 -1.77
N THR A 153 0.24 -14.27 -2.21
CA THR A 153 1.42 -13.41 -2.14
C THR A 153 1.48 -12.71 -0.79
N ALA A 154 2.67 -12.57 -0.22
CA ALA A 154 2.85 -11.76 0.98
C ALA A 154 2.72 -10.28 0.65
N GLY A 155 1.94 -9.56 1.46
CA GLY A 155 1.77 -8.12 1.35
C GLY A 155 2.93 -7.32 1.97
N ALA A 156 3.04 -6.05 1.63
CA ALA A 156 4.13 -5.18 2.08
C ALA A 156 4.23 -5.06 3.61
N GLN A 157 3.10 -5.05 4.32
CA GLN A 157 3.12 -5.00 5.79
C GLN A 157 3.80 -6.22 6.43
N THR A 158 3.72 -7.38 5.79
CA THR A 158 4.38 -8.62 6.26
C THR A 158 5.88 -8.56 6.02
N TRP A 159 6.31 -7.97 4.90
CA TRP A 159 7.73 -7.77 4.60
C TRP A 159 8.37 -6.76 5.56
N ILE A 160 7.66 -5.72 5.97
CA ILE A 160 8.13 -4.72 6.93
C ILE A 160 7.86 -5.23 8.35
N SER A 161 8.70 -6.16 8.80
CA SER A 161 8.57 -6.81 10.10
C SER A 161 9.94 -7.12 10.70
N ASN A 162 10.02 -7.02 12.03
CA ASN A 162 11.18 -7.48 12.80
C ASN A 162 10.98 -8.88 13.39
N ALA A 163 9.78 -9.43 13.26
CA ALA A 163 9.47 -10.77 13.77
C ALA A 163 10.03 -11.87 12.87
N GLY A 164 10.58 -12.91 13.50
CA GLY A 164 11.07 -14.09 12.79
C GLY A 164 9.99 -15.10 12.43
N THR A 165 8.79 -14.94 12.96
CA THR A 165 7.64 -15.82 12.73
C THR A 165 6.48 -15.06 12.11
N GLY A 166 5.72 -15.71 11.23
CA GLY A 166 4.61 -15.06 10.51
C GLY A 166 5.03 -14.25 9.30
N THR A 167 6.26 -14.40 8.88
CA THR A 167 6.86 -13.78 7.69
C THR A 167 6.53 -14.56 6.43
N PRO A 168 6.83 -14.00 5.23
CA PRO A 168 6.56 -14.69 3.98
C PRO A 168 7.25 -16.06 3.94
N THR A 169 6.48 -17.10 3.82
CA THR A 169 7.00 -18.46 3.57
C THR A 169 7.19 -18.69 2.06
N PRO A 170 8.13 -19.50 1.62
CA PRO A 170 8.86 -20.49 2.39
C PRO A 170 10.16 -19.93 2.96
N GLY A 171 10.20 -19.66 4.19
CA GLY A 171 11.36 -19.18 4.92
C GLY A 171 11.17 -17.78 5.46
N ASP A 172 11.60 -17.61 6.66
CA ASP A 172 11.61 -16.32 7.35
C ASP A 172 12.59 -15.36 6.67
N ILE A 173 12.31 -14.08 6.73
CA ILE A 173 13.30 -13.07 6.38
C ILE A 173 14.51 -13.26 7.30
N PRO A 174 15.71 -13.47 6.75
CA PRO A 174 16.92 -13.60 7.55
C PRO A 174 17.08 -12.39 8.48
N SER A 175 17.56 -12.63 9.70
CA SER A 175 17.64 -11.58 10.74
C SER A 175 18.36 -10.33 10.28
N ILE A 176 19.35 -10.48 9.40
CA ILE A 176 20.16 -9.37 8.86
C ILE A 176 19.37 -8.47 7.88
N PHE A 177 18.28 -8.96 7.28
CA PHE A 177 17.43 -8.21 6.36
C PHE A 177 16.08 -7.82 6.96
N ARG A 178 15.86 -8.08 8.25
CA ARG A 178 14.62 -7.67 8.93
C ARG A 178 14.60 -6.16 9.16
N THR A 179 13.44 -5.57 8.95
CA THR A 179 13.23 -4.16 9.27
C THR A 179 13.44 -3.94 10.77
N PRO A 180 14.29 -2.99 11.19
CA PRO A 180 14.49 -2.68 12.60
C PRO A 180 13.20 -2.23 13.27
N THR A 181 13.06 -2.50 14.57
CA THR A 181 11.89 -2.04 15.35
C THR A 181 11.73 -0.52 15.34
N THR A 182 12.84 0.20 15.22
CA THR A 182 12.87 1.68 15.11
C THR A 182 12.29 2.20 13.78
N SER A 183 12.23 1.37 12.74
CA SER A 183 11.56 1.68 11.47
C SER A 183 10.09 1.23 11.47
N ILE A 184 9.60 0.66 12.56
CA ILE A 184 8.20 0.26 12.77
C ILE A 184 7.66 1.07 13.94
N VAL A 185 6.82 2.05 13.63
CA VAL A 185 6.39 3.05 14.60
C VAL A 185 4.92 2.84 14.96
N GLY A 186 4.57 3.02 16.24
CA GLY A 186 3.19 3.04 16.70
C GLY A 186 2.60 1.68 17.03
N THR A 187 3.37 0.59 16.98
CA THR A 187 2.87 -0.76 17.31
C THR A 187 2.27 -0.79 18.71
N GLY A 188 0.99 -1.18 18.79
CA GLY A 188 0.25 -1.23 20.05
C GLY A 188 -0.20 0.12 20.58
N THR A 189 0.05 1.23 19.91
CA THR A 189 -0.28 2.59 20.34
C THR A 189 -1.43 3.16 19.49
N ALA A 190 -2.38 3.85 20.13
CA ALA A 190 -3.43 4.57 19.41
C ALA A 190 -2.83 5.77 18.64
N LEU A 191 -3.34 6.04 17.44
CA LEU A 191 -2.83 7.12 16.59
C LEU A 191 -2.94 8.48 17.30
N GLY A 192 -4.12 8.88 17.75
CA GLY A 192 -4.39 10.09 18.55
C GLY A 192 -3.34 11.19 18.40
N THR A 193 -2.70 11.58 19.54
CA THR A 193 -1.60 12.56 19.59
C THR A 193 -0.20 11.92 19.52
N SER A 194 -0.11 10.63 19.22
CA SER A 194 1.16 9.88 19.26
C SER A 194 2.07 10.17 18.08
N LEU A 195 1.52 10.63 16.95
CA LEU A 195 2.31 11.03 15.80
C LEU A 195 2.89 12.44 16.05
N THR A 196 4.22 12.53 16.09
CA THR A 196 4.96 13.79 16.23
C THR A 196 6.03 13.90 15.16
N ASP A 197 6.53 15.10 14.92
CA ASP A 197 7.66 15.35 14.02
C ASP A 197 8.87 14.48 14.39
N ALA A 198 9.20 14.39 15.68
CA ALA A 198 10.31 13.58 16.16
C ALA A 198 10.15 12.09 15.84
N VAL A 199 8.94 11.57 15.84
CA VAL A 199 8.63 10.17 15.50
C VAL A 199 8.87 9.92 14.01
N VAL A 200 8.43 10.81 13.13
CA VAL A 200 8.66 10.71 11.69
C VAL A 200 10.16 10.83 11.37
N GLN A 201 10.85 11.80 11.96
CA GLN A 201 12.30 11.97 11.83
C GLN A 201 13.07 10.75 12.35
N GLY A 202 12.63 10.16 13.46
CA GLY A 202 13.23 8.95 14.04
C GLY A 202 13.11 7.73 13.11
N LEU A 203 11.96 7.58 12.43
CA LEU A 203 11.75 6.52 11.43
C LEU A 203 12.68 6.73 10.23
N LEU A 204 12.75 7.95 9.67
CA LEU A 204 13.62 8.27 8.54
C LEU A 204 15.10 8.07 8.89
N LYS A 205 15.51 8.52 10.10
CA LYS A 205 16.85 8.27 10.62
C LYS A 205 17.17 6.77 10.69
N SER A 206 16.24 5.97 11.20
CA SER A 206 16.42 4.52 11.29
C SER A 206 16.65 3.87 9.94
N ILE A 207 15.88 4.27 8.89
CA ILE A 207 16.09 3.77 7.53
C ILE A 207 17.42 4.25 6.98
N PHE A 208 17.79 5.52 7.20
CA PHE A 208 19.06 6.08 6.78
C PHE A 208 20.24 5.35 7.42
N ASP A 209 20.18 5.05 8.73
CA ASP A 209 21.23 4.32 9.45
C ASP A 209 21.46 2.91 8.86
N GLN A 210 20.44 2.29 8.24
CA GLN A 210 20.54 0.98 7.59
C GLN A 210 21.03 1.08 6.14
N THR A 211 20.58 2.09 5.40
CA THR A 211 20.83 2.19 3.95
C THR A 211 21.98 3.12 3.58
N GLY A 212 22.29 4.09 4.45
CA GLY A 212 23.29 5.13 4.19
C GLY A 212 22.89 6.13 3.08
N HIS A 213 21.67 6.08 2.59
CA HIS A 213 21.21 6.90 1.47
C HIS A 213 20.07 7.84 1.86
N TYR A 214 20.22 9.11 1.48
CA TYR A 214 19.12 10.07 1.50
C TYR A 214 18.16 9.76 0.33
N THR A 215 16.96 9.33 0.64
CA THR A 215 16.00 8.85 -0.37
C THR A 215 14.68 9.61 -0.26
N SER A 216 13.98 9.73 -1.39
CA SER A 216 12.60 10.17 -1.43
C SER A 216 11.69 8.95 -1.31
N PHE A 217 11.01 8.84 -0.18
CA PHE A 217 10.07 7.76 0.10
C PHE A 217 8.67 8.13 -0.36
N ASP A 218 7.94 7.16 -0.89
CA ASP A 218 6.52 7.27 -1.12
C ASP A 218 5.78 6.58 0.04
N CYS A 219 4.95 7.33 0.73
CA CYS A 219 4.20 6.83 1.87
C CYS A 219 2.74 6.61 1.50
N ILE A 220 2.34 5.36 1.46
CA ILE A 220 0.94 4.98 1.31
C ILE A 220 0.28 5.10 2.67
N VAL A 221 -0.63 6.05 2.83
CA VAL A 221 -1.26 6.38 4.11
C VAL A 221 -2.76 6.16 4.10
N GLY A 222 -3.27 5.64 5.21
CA GLY A 222 -4.70 5.64 5.47
C GLY A 222 -5.21 7.06 5.77
N THR A 223 -6.51 7.24 5.72
CA THR A 223 -7.15 8.56 5.83
C THR A 223 -6.92 9.24 7.18
N ASP A 224 -6.98 8.50 8.29
CA ASP A 224 -6.75 9.06 9.62
C ASP A 224 -5.28 9.42 9.84
N LEU A 225 -4.36 8.57 9.34
CA LEU A 225 -2.93 8.87 9.41
C LEU A 225 -2.58 10.10 8.55
N LYS A 226 -3.16 10.24 7.36
CA LYS A 226 -2.99 11.45 6.54
C LYS A 226 -3.45 12.70 7.29
N ARG A 227 -4.60 12.62 7.97
CA ARG A 227 -5.10 13.72 8.79
C ARG A 227 -4.16 14.03 9.96
N ALA A 228 -3.59 13.01 10.60
CA ALA A 228 -2.61 13.19 11.67
C ALA A 228 -1.32 13.89 11.17
N PHE A 229 -0.82 13.51 9.99
CA PHE A 229 0.30 14.22 9.34
C PHE A 229 -0.03 15.70 9.08
N THR A 230 -1.21 15.99 8.58
CA THR A 230 -1.66 17.38 8.40
C THR A 230 -1.75 18.11 9.74
N GLY A 231 -2.13 17.42 10.81
CA GLY A 231 -2.15 17.94 12.17
C GLY A 231 -0.77 18.38 12.69
N LEU A 232 0.33 17.82 12.18
CA LEU A 232 1.68 18.29 12.54
C LEU A 232 1.93 19.74 12.13
N LEU A 233 1.21 20.26 11.13
CA LEU A 233 1.26 21.66 10.73
C LEU A 233 0.50 22.59 11.69
N GLY A 234 -0.44 22.04 12.46
CA GLY A 234 -1.45 22.82 13.19
C GLY A 234 -1.30 22.90 14.71
N THR A 235 -0.34 22.24 15.32
CA THR A 235 -0.15 22.28 16.77
C THR A 235 0.72 23.47 17.20
N THR A 236 0.19 24.66 17.10
CA THR A 236 0.76 25.78 17.84
C THR A 236 -0.25 26.26 18.86
N SER A 237 -0.14 25.74 20.06
CA SER A 237 -0.64 26.48 21.21
C SER A 237 0.29 27.68 21.41
N LEU A 238 -0.17 28.84 21.01
CA LEU A 238 0.47 30.10 21.37
C LEU A 238 0.21 30.35 22.86
N THR A 239 0.97 29.69 23.71
CA THR A 239 1.04 30.11 25.10
C THR A 239 2.08 31.22 25.14
N THR A 240 1.65 32.46 24.90
CA THR A 240 2.43 33.64 25.20
C THR A 240 2.55 33.77 26.70
N THR A 241 3.49 33.07 27.30
CA THR A 241 3.97 33.45 28.61
C THR A 241 5.14 34.40 28.36
N SER A 242 4.81 35.66 28.21
CA SER A 242 5.80 36.74 28.30
C SER A 242 6.33 36.79 29.71
N THR A 243 7.42 36.08 29.96
CA THR A 243 8.22 36.26 31.17
C THR A 243 9.62 36.65 30.68
N VAL A 244 9.87 37.94 30.79
CA VAL A 244 11.23 38.47 30.68
C VAL A 244 12.09 37.76 31.72
N GLY A 245 13.06 36.99 31.27
CA GLY A 245 14.16 36.52 32.09
C GLY A 245 13.98 35.16 32.76
N VAL A 246 13.73 34.08 32.02
CA VAL A 246 13.96 32.73 32.56
C VAL A 246 14.62 31.85 31.51
N THR A 247 15.83 31.45 31.79
CA THR A 247 16.57 30.36 31.20
C THR A 247 15.77 29.05 31.32
N GLY A 248 15.40 28.44 30.16
CA GLY A 248 15.02 27.05 30.16
C GLY A 248 13.56 26.71 29.91
N ALA A 249 12.90 27.32 28.97
CA ALA A 249 11.63 26.82 28.47
C ALA A 249 11.72 26.56 26.96
N GLY A 250 11.26 25.38 26.54
CA GLY A 250 11.38 24.90 25.19
C GLY A 250 10.91 25.88 24.12
N ALA A 251 11.70 25.97 23.07
CA ALA A 251 11.37 26.79 21.90
C ALA A 251 10.05 26.30 21.30
N THR A 252 9.01 27.10 21.42
CA THR A 252 7.74 26.87 20.74
C THR A 252 7.96 27.18 19.26
N LYS A 253 7.92 26.18 18.42
CA LYS A 253 7.91 26.41 16.96
C LYS A 253 6.61 27.12 16.61
N VAL A 254 6.72 28.35 16.14
CA VAL A 254 5.60 29.11 15.58
C VAL A 254 5.48 28.70 14.12
N GLN A 255 4.49 27.92 13.79
CA GLN A 255 4.11 27.72 12.39
C GLN A 255 3.15 28.83 11.97
N THR A 256 3.55 29.61 11.01
CA THR A 256 2.69 30.60 10.38
C THR A 256 1.90 29.92 9.26
N PHE A 257 0.57 29.90 9.41
CA PHE A 257 -0.30 29.53 8.29
C PHE A 257 -0.24 30.63 7.25
N GLN A 258 0.15 30.29 6.04
CA GLN A 258 -0.01 31.22 4.91
C GLN A 258 -1.50 31.29 4.54
N ARG A 259 -2.14 32.34 4.99
CA ARG A 259 -3.43 32.77 4.44
C ARG A 259 -3.14 33.67 3.24
N ASP A 260 -3.52 33.25 2.06
CA ASP A 260 -3.53 34.14 0.91
C ASP A 260 -4.68 35.15 1.12
N ALA A 261 -4.31 36.39 1.46
CA ALA A 261 -5.26 37.45 1.76
C ALA A 261 -6.11 37.87 0.52
N ALA A 262 -5.68 37.47 -0.67
CA ALA A 262 -6.37 37.79 -1.92
C ALA A 262 -7.46 36.79 -2.32
N ALA A 263 -7.45 35.54 -1.77
CA ALA A 263 -8.32 34.49 -2.24
C ALA A 263 -9.33 33.97 -1.21
N ASP A 264 -9.36 34.46 0.02
CA ASP A 264 -10.20 33.95 1.13
C ASP A 264 -10.10 32.42 1.32
N THR A 265 -8.95 31.84 0.92
CA THR A 265 -8.74 30.39 0.89
C THR A 265 -7.87 29.97 2.07
N TYR A 266 -8.37 29.04 2.88
CA TYR A 266 -7.59 28.37 3.93
C TYR A 266 -7.06 27.04 3.40
N ILE A 267 -5.73 26.92 3.26
CA ILE A 267 -5.08 25.69 2.79
C ILE A 267 -4.38 25.03 3.98
N GLN A 268 -4.84 23.83 4.34
CA GLN A 268 -4.21 22.98 5.33
C GLN A 268 -4.08 21.56 4.76
N SER A 269 -2.97 21.28 4.10
CA SER A 269 -2.63 19.94 3.63
C SER A 269 -1.12 19.75 3.68
N LEU A 270 -0.67 18.60 4.16
CA LEU A 270 0.72 18.17 4.09
C LEU A 270 0.84 17.05 3.08
N ASP A 271 1.38 17.30 1.93
CA ASP A 271 1.59 16.28 0.88
C ASP A 271 3.03 15.79 0.85
N VAL A 272 3.97 16.60 1.28
CA VAL A 272 5.39 16.27 1.34
C VAL A 272 5.94 16.66 2.71
N PHE A 273 6.54 15.70 3.38
CA PHE A 273 7.31 15.93 4.60
C PHE A 273 8.81 15.81 4.26
N GLN A 274 9.56 16.89 4.45
CA GLN A 274 11.00 16.91 4.26
C GLN A 274 11.69 16.84 5.61
N GLY A 275 12.43 15.77 5.84
CA GLY A 275 13.23 15.55 7.04
C GLY A 275 14.73 15.66 6.77
N ASP A 276 15.52 15.56 7.84
CA ASP A 276 16.99 15.61 7.77
C ASP A 276 17.57 14.38 7.03
N PHE A 277 16.85 13.26 7.05
CA PHE A 277 17.32 11.96 6.53
C PHE A 277 16.53 11.45 5.31
N GLY A 278 15.62 12.24 4.78
CA GLY A 278 14.83 11.86 3.63
C GLY A 278 13.59 12.72 3.45
N THR A 279 12.95 12.53 2.30
CA THR A 279 11.68 13.19 1.96
C THR A 279 10.59 12.15 1.89
N VAL A 280 9.42 12.41 2.46
CA VAL A 280 8.26 11.53 2.43
C VAL A 280 7.14 12.19 1.65
N ARG A 281 6.67 11.55 0.58
CA ARG A 281 5.48 11.95 -0.18
C ARG A 281 4.29 11.15 0.28
N LEU A 282 3.21 11.79 0.64
CA LEU A 282 2.02 11.16 1.21
C LEU A 282 0.98 10.87 0.13
N HIS A 283 0.68 9.60 -0.08
CA HIS A 283 -0.34 9.12 -1.02
C HIS A 283 -1.51 8.53 -0.22
N PRO A 284 -2.61 9.27 -0.04
CA PRO A 284 -3.76 8.77 0.70
C PRO A 284 -4.47 7.65 -0.08
N THR A 285 -4.83 6.58 0.63
CA THR A 285 -5.60 5.48 0.07
C THR A 285 -6.62 4.96 1.08
N THR A 286 -7.72 4.43 0.55
CA THR A 286 -8.72 3.69 1.33
C THR A 286 -8.45 2.18 1.35
N PHE A 287 -7.46 1.70 0.59
CA PHE A 287 -7.19 0.27 0.41
C PHE A 287 -6.12 -0.30 1.36
N ILE A 288 -5.58 0.52 2.27
CA ILE A 288 -4.70 -0.01 3.31
C ILE A 288 -5.51 -0.73 4.38
N GLY A 289 -5.10 -1.96 4.73
CA GLY A 289 -5.86 -2.76 5.68
C GLY A 289 -5.10 -3.99 6.16
N THR A 290 -5.76 -4.74 7.04
CA THR A 290 -5.30 -6.03 7.53
C THR A 290 -6.20 -7.14 7.03
N VAL A 291 -5.61 -8.29 6.79
CA VAL A 291 -6.32 -9.53 6.42
C VAL A 291 -6.27 -10.47 7.61
N GLY A 292 -7.42 -10.98 8.02
CA GLY A 292 -7.52 -11.91 9.14
C GLY A 292 -8.76 -12.78 9.07
N GLY A 293 -8.84 -13.75 9.98
CA GLY A 293 -9.99 -14.66 10.08
C GLY A 293 -9.97 -15.85 9.10
N SER A 294 -10.98 -16.71 9.25
CA SER A 294 -11.27 -17.79 8.32
C SER A 294 -12.80 -17.85 8.15
N PRO A 295 -13.34 -17.51 6.98
CA PRO A 295 -12.66 -17.10 5.75
C PRO A 295 -11.92 -15.76 5.89
N PHE A 296 -10.93 -15.51 5.01
CA PHE A 296 -10.15 -14.29 5.04
C PHE A 296 -11.02 -13.06 4.80
N VAL A 297 -11.05 -12.18 5.78
CA VAL A 297 -11.76 -10.90 5.71
C VAL A 297 -10.74 -9.78 5.74
N TRP A 298 -10.86 -8.88 4.78
CA TRP A 298 -10.09 -7.65 4.78
C TRP A 298 -10.78 -6.60 5.66
N THR A 299 -10.01 -5.98 6.53
CA THR A 299 -10.48 -4.90 7.40
C THR A 299 -9.65 -3.64 7.11
N PRO A 300 -10.28 -2.52 6.74
CA PRO A 300 -9.56 -1.29 6.50
C PRO A 300 -8.93 -0.77 7.80
N THR A 301 -7.69 -0.28 7.69
CA THR A 301 -6.94 0.30 8.82
C THR A 301 -6.48 1.73 8.48
N PRO A 302 -7.38 2.72 8.60
CA PRO A 302 -7.12 4.09 8.15
C PRO A 302 -6.01 4.80 8.93
N TYR A 303 -5.61 4.24 10.06
CA TYR A 303 -4.56 4.74 10.96
C TYR A 303 -3.15 4.17 10.65
N LYS A 304 -3.01 3.33 9.63
CA LYS A 304 -1.72 2.74 9.23
C LYS A 304 -1.14 3.41 8.00
N GLY A 305 0.18 3.25 7.82
CA GLY A 305 0.90 3.73 6.64
C GLY A 305 2.16 2.93 6.36
N LEU A 306 2.56 2.92 5.09
CA LEU A 306 3.75 2.22 4.59
C LEU A 306 4.71 3.25 4.01
N VAL A 307 5.92 3.32 4.53
CA VAL A 307 7.01 4.16 4.01
C VAL A 307 7.87 3.30 3.10
N LEU A 308 7.83 3.59 1.82
CA LEU A 308 8.31 2.71 0.76
C LEU A 308 9.34 3.42 -0.12
N ASP A 309 10.45 2.75 -0.37
CA ASP A 309 11.31 3.08 -1.50
C ASP A 309 10.83 2.27 -2.72
N MET A 310 10.22 2.94 -3.69
CA MET A 310 9.69 2.30 -4.90
C MET A 310 10.77 1.67 -5.78
N ASN A 311 12.05 1.95 -5.53
CA ASN A 311 13.15 1.27 -6.20
C ASN A 311 13.35 -0.16 -5.70
N LEU A 312 12.95 -0.45 -4.48
CA LEU A 312 13.05 -1.77 -3.85
C LEU A 312 11.80 -2.64 -4.07
N LEU A 313 10.77 -2.08 -4.69
CA LEU A 313 9.49 -2.76 -4.88
C LEU A 313 9.21 -3.06 -6.35
N GLU A 314 8.84 -4.30 -6.62
CA GLU A 314 8.51 -4.76 -7.96
C GLU A 314 7.26 -5.66 -7.91
N VAL A 315 6.32 -5.41 -8.81
CA VAL A 315 5.17 -6.29 -9.01
C VAL A 315 5.39 -7.11 -10.26
N ARG A 316 5.42 -8.42 -10.10
CA ARG A 316 5.57 -9.39 -11.20
C ARG A 316 4.22 -9.93 -11.62
N TYR A 317 3.91 -9.75 -12.89
CA TYR A 317 2.68 -10.24 -13.49
C TYR A 317 2.94 -11.53 -14.27
N GLY A 318 2.09 -12.55 -14.08
CA GLY A 318 2.20 -13.85 -14.75
C GLY A 318 1.88 -13.83 -16.25
N GLY A 319 1.37 -12.70 -16.75
CA GLY A 319 0.99 -12.46 -18.14
C GLY A 319 0.50 -11.04 -18.31
N ASN A 320 -0.64 -10.86 -18.96
CA ASN A 320 -1.32 -9.57 -18.98
C ASN A 320 -1.81 -9.18 -17.58
N VAL A 321 -1.88 -7.88 -17.31
CA VAL A 321 -2.35 -7.34 -16.00
C VAL A 321 -3.79 -7.79 -15.71
N ALA A 322 -4.62 -7.95 -16.77
CA ALA A 322 -5.92 -8.58 -16.70
C ALA A 322 -6.19 -9.29 -18.04
N GLN A 323 -6.52 -10.55 -17.98
CA GLN A 323 -6.91 -11.34 -19.15
C GLN A 323 -8.40 -11.62 -19.11
N VAL A 324 -9.10 -11.34 -20.20
CA VAL A 324 -10.53 -11.61 -20.33
C VAL A 324 -10.72 -12.85 -21.20
N THR A 325 -11.32 -13.89 -20.63
CA THR A 325 -11.62 -15.16 -21.31
C THR A 325 -13.13 -15.36 -21.40
N PRO A 326 -13.67 -15.70 -22.57
CA PRO A 326 -15.09 -16.05 -22.69
C PRO A 326 -15.36 -17.38 -21.94
N LEU A 327 -16.46 -17.42 -21.21
CA LEU A 327 -16.95 -18.64 -20.57
C LEU A 327 -17.99 -19.31 -21.46
N THR A 328 -18.07 -20.65 -21.37
CA THR A 328 -19.08 -21.44 -22.08
C THR A 328 -20.49 -21.01 -21.64
N ASP A 329 -21.34 -20.72 -22.58
CA ASP A 329 -22.75 -20.46 -22.33
C ASP A 329 -23.55 -21.77 -22.28
N ASN A 330 -24.00 -22.12 -21.10
CA ASN A 330 -24.88 -23.29 -20.87
C ASN A 330 -26.36 -22.88 -20.82
N GLY A 331 -26.78 -21.87 -21.60
CA GLY A 331 -28.15 -21.41 -21.68
C GLY A 331 -28.54 -20.28 -20.75
N GLY A 332 -27.63 -19.79 -19.89
CA GLY A 332 -27.90 -18.68 -18.96
C GLY A 332 -27.43 -17.30 -19.43
N GLY A 333 -26.86 -17.22 -20.62
CA GLY A 333 -26.31 -16.00 -21.22
C GLY A 333 -24.80 -15.91 -21.23
N PRO A 334 -24.23 -14.94 -21.97
CA PRO A 334 -22.81 -14.81 -22.15
C PRO A 334 -22.09 -14.47 -20.83
N GLY A 335 -20.99 -15.15 -20.57
CA GLY A 335 -20.11 -14.91 -19.42
C GLY A 335 -18.69 -14.57 -19.82
N ARG A 336 -18.00 -13.84 -18.98
CA ARG A 336 -16.57 -13.53 -19.11
C ARG A 336 -15.88 -13.79 -17.79
N LEU A 337 -14.70 -14.40 -17.86
CA LEU A 337 -13.76 -14.52 -16.75
C LEU A 337 -12.69 -13.46 -16.92
N VAL A 338 -12.51 -12.63 -15.92
CA VAL A 338 -11.37 -11.71 -15.83
C VAL A 338 -10.39 -12.30 -14.82
N GLU A 339 -9.16 -12.53 -15.24
CA GLU A 339 -8.12 -13.14 -14.44
C GLU A 339 -6.83 -12.34 -14.51
N ALA A 340 -6.14 -12.23 -13.37
CA ALA A 340 -4.81 -11.69 -13.27
C ALA A 340 -3.98 -12.57 -12.34
N VAL A 341 -2.68 -12.69 -12.62
CA VAL A 341 -1.72 -13.35 -11.74
C VAL A 341 -0.66 -12.33 -11.40
N ALA A 342 -0.47 -12.08 -10.11
CA ALA A 342 0.51 -11.11 -9.66
C ALA A 342 1.19 -11.56 -8.36
N GLY A 343 2.43 -11.11 -8.15
CA GLY A 343 3.19 -11.33 -6.93
C GLY A 343 4.11 -10.15 -6.62
N LEU A 344 4.29 -9.87 -5.33
CA LEU A 344 5.12 -8.78 -4.83
C LEU A 344 6.55 -9.26 -4.59
N VAL A 345 7.52 -8.51 -5.09
CA VAL A 345 8.95 -8.62 -4.78
C VAL A 345 9.35 -7.43 -3.94
N VAL A 346 10.01 -7.69 -2.82
CA VAL A 346 10.65 -6.68 -1.96
C VAL A 346 12.15 -6.95 -1.97
N GLY A 347 12.91 -6.10 -2.65
CA GLY A 347 14.35 -6.32 -2.86
C GLY A 347 15.13 -6.39 -1.56
N ASN A 348 14.93 -5.41 -0.67
CA ASN A 348 15.52 -5.41 0.67
C ASN A 348 14.59 -4.71 1.67
N PRO A 349 14.04 -5.43 2.65
CA PRO A 349 13.14 -4.86 3.65
C PRO A 349 13.77 -3.81 4.58
N LEU A 350 15.10 -3.75 4.71
CA LEU A 350 15.81 -2.75 5.53
C LEU A 350 15.56 -1.31 5.08
N GLY A 351 15.32 -1.11 3.78
CA GLY A 351 15.04 0.21 3.20
C GLY A 351 13.59 0.66 3.34
N LEU A 352 12.76 -0.07 4.07
CA LEU A 352 11.33 0.20 4.21
C LEU A 352 10.96 0.48 5.66
N GLY A 353 9.84 1.16 5.86
CA GLY A 353 9.29 1.42 7.19
C GLY A 353 7.77 1.39 7.19
N LYS A 354 7.17 1.35 8.38
CA LYS A 354 5.71 1.44 8.50
C LYS A 354 5.28 2.19 9.77
N PHE A 355 4.14 2.83 9.65
CA PHE A 355 3.35 3.33 10.76
C PHE A 355 2.28 2.29 11.09
N ASP A 356 2.40 1.65 12.25
CA ASP A 356 1.57 0.51 12.67
C ASP A 356 0.74 0.89 13.91
N TYR A 357 0.05 2.04 13.82
CA TYR A 357 -0.83 2.52 14.87
C TYR A 357 -2.12 1.68 14.97
N ASN A 358 -2.80 1.82 16.11
CA ASN A 358 -4.15 1.32 16.32
C ASN A 358 -5.17 2.46 16.16
N ALA A 359 -6.45 2.10 16.12
CA ALA A 359 -7.54 3.08 16.18
C ALA A 359 -7.42 3.93 17.46
N ALA A 360 -7.81 5.19 17.35
CA ALA A 360 -7.81 6.14 18.46
C ALA A 360 -8.94 5.82 19.46
#